data_ebb886a14f7260281a73d2a241d04abb
#
_entry.id   ebb886a14f7260281a73d2a241d04abb
#
_cell.length_a   1.000
_cell.length_b   1.000
_cell.length_c   1.000
_cell.angle_alpha   90.00
_cell.angle_beta   90.00
_cell.angle_gamma   90.00
#
_symmetry.space_group_name_H-M   'P 1'
#
loop_
_entity.id
_entity.type
_entity.pdbx_description
1 polymer ?
#
loop_
_entity_poly.entity_id
_entity_poly.type
_entity_poly.pdbx_seq_one_letter_code
_entity_poly.pdbx_strand_id
1 'polypeptide(L)'
;MLEPKHHALLDEAARRGLDSADDIGLCFQLLSLANAIDRDCAARLAPRQLSEGKFVLLFLLHEQADGLSPHQLADGAGVTRATITGLVDGLERDGYALRQAGTEDRRKITVTLTTKGKSMAAKLFKEHTDWIASLFGNLNAPDKAQLSELLARVWHGTGTGRAALRKGQR
;
A
#
# COMPACT_ATOMS: atom_id res chain seq x y z
N MET A 1 -0.17 -11.49 19.24
CA MET A 1 0.16 -10.40 18.31
C MET A 1 1.67 -10.23 18.10
N LEU A 2 2.50 -10.30 19.14
CA LEU A 2 3.96 -10.20 19.03
C LEU A 2 4.58 -11.54 18.58
N GLU A 3 5.61 -11.49 17.74
CA GLU A 3 6.39 -12.65 17.33
C GLU A 3 7.42 -13.04 18.40
N PRO A 4 7.92 -14.31 18.44
CA PRO A 4 8.88 -14.75 19.45
C PRO A 4 10.14 -13.87 19.59
N LYS A 5 10.65 -13.36 18.44
CA LYS A 5 11.79 -12.43 18.43
C LYS A 5 11.52 -11.12 19.18
N HIS A 6 10.27 -10.62 19.14
CA HIS A 6 9.87 -9.40 19.82
C HIS A 6 9.83 -9.62 21.35
N HIS A 7 9.35 -10.79 21.81
CA HIS A 7 9.38 -11.13 23.22
C HIS A 7 10.81 -11.17 23.77
N ALA A 8 11.75 -11.80 23.05
CA ALA A 8 13.15 -11.86 23.45
C ALA A 8 13.78 -10.46 23.61
N LEU A 9 13.45 -9.52 22.73
CA LEU A 9 13.94 -8.13 22.83
C LEU A 9 13.29 -7.36 23.98
N LEU A 10 12.01 -7.57 24.24
CA LEU A 10 11.30 -6.95 25.36
C LEU A 10 11.83 -7.48 26.70
N ASP A 11 12.07 -8.78 26.80
CA ASP A 11 12.65 -9.40 28.00
C ASP A 11 14.05 -8.86 28.28
N GLU A 12 14.85 -8.63 27.24
CA GLU A 12 16.19 -8.02 27.38
C GLU A 12 16.09 -6.54 27.80
N ALA A 13 15.17 -5.77 27.23
CA ALA A 13 14.94 -4.38 27.63
C ALA A 13 14.52 -4.29 29.10
N ALA A 14 13.63 -5.16 29.55
CA ALA A 14 13.21 -5.25 30.94
C ALA A 14 14.36 -5.64 31.89
N ARG A 15 15.20 -6.62 31.51
CA ARG A 15 16.38 -7.00 32.29
C ARG A 15 17.40 -5.88 32.45
N ARG A 16 17.49 -4.99 31.47
CA ARG A 16 18.38 -3.81 31.52
C ARG A 16 17.76 -2.61 32.24
N GLY A 17 16.50 -2.73 32.68
CA GLY A 17 15.80 -1.63 33.37
C GLY A 17 15.58 -0.41 32.49
N LEU A 18 15.33 -0.63 31.16
CA LEU A 18 15.09 0.47 30.25
C LEU A 18 13.67 1.02 30.42
N ASP A 19 13.52 2.30 30.73
CA ASP A 19 12.24 2.99 30.86
C ASP A 19 11.40 3.00 29.57
N SER A 20 12.02 2.68 28.42
CA SER A 20 11.37 2.65 27.11
C SER A 20 10.80 1.27 26.73
N ALA A 21 10.69 0.32 27.64
CA ALA A 21 10.16 -1.03 27.34
C ALA A 21 8.75 -0.98 26.72
N ASP A 22 7.88 -0.10 27.23
CA ASP A 22 6.51 0.08 26.71
C ASP A 22 6.52 0.66 25.30
N ASP A 23 7.38 1.64 25.00
CA ASP A 23 7.53 2.23 23.67
C ASP A 23 8.04 1.20 22.63
N ILE A 24 9.00 0.36 23.05
CA ILE A 24 9.49 -0.77 22.23
C ILE A 24 8.33 -1.74 21.97
N GLY A 25 7.54 -2.05 22.97
CA GLY A 25 6.35 -2.90 22.86
C GLY A 25 5.33 -2.37 21.85
N LEU A 26 5.01 -1.08 21.92
CA LEU A 26 4.11 -0.40 20.98
C LEU A 26 4.66 -0.41 19.55
N CYS A 27 5.96 -0.16 19.37
CA CYS A 27 6.60 -0.23 18.06
C CYS A 27 6.46 -1.63 17.45
N PHE A 28 6.74 -2.68 18.21
CA PHE A 28 6.59 -4.07 17.72
C PHE A 28 5.14 -4.45 17.45
N GLN A 29 4.18 -3.93 18.22
CA GLN A 29 2.76 -4.15 17.95
C GLN A 29 2.35 -3.53 16.60
N LEU A 30 2.77 -2.29 16.31
CA LEU A 30 2.50 -1.62 15.04
C LEU A 30 3.13 -2.38 13.86
N LEU A 31 4.40 -2.79 13.98
CA LEU A 31 5.08 -3.56 12.93
C LEU A 31 4.43 -4.92 12.70
N SER A 32 4.04 -5.62 13.77
CA SER A 32 3.36 -6.92 13.66
C SER A 32 1.99 -6.80 13.03
N LEU A 33 1.24 -5.74 13.36
CA LEU A 33 -0.06 -5.46 12.77
C LEU A 33 0.07 -5.12 11.28
N ALA A 34 1.01 -4.24 10.91
CA ALA A 34 1.27 -3.90 9.51
C ALA A 34 1.62 -5.16 8.70
N ASN A 35 2.54 -5.99 9.19
CA ASN A 35 2.90 -7.25 8.55
C ASN A 35 1.73 -8.25 8.43
N ALA A 36 0.81 -8.27 9.39
CA ALA A 36 -0.37 -9.12 9.32
C ALA A 36 -1.33 -8.63 8.22
N ILE A 37 -1.57 -7.32 8.13
CA ILE A 37 -2.38 -6.69 7.09
C ILE A 37 -1.79 -6.96 5.71
N ASP A 38 -0.47 -6.79 5.53
CA ASP A 38 0.22 -7.04 4.26
C ASP A 38 0.08 -8.50 3.82
N ARG A 39 0.28 -9.46 4.75
CA ARG A 39 0.10 -10.89 4.45
C ARG A 39 -1.34 -11.24 4.06
N ASP A 40 -2.32 -10.68 4.76
CA ASP A 40 -3.73 -10.89 4.44
C ASP A 40 -4.09 -10.29 3.08
N CYS A 41 -3.57 -9.11 2.75
CA CYS A 41 -3.70 -8.49 1.43
C CYS A 41 -3.13 -9.40 0.34
N ALA A 42 -1.89 -9.84 0.50
CA ALA A 42 -1.23 -10.74 -0.45
C ALA A 42 -2.00 -12.05 -0.64
N ALA A 43 -2.49 -12.67 0.45
CA ALA A 43 -3.26 -13.91 0.40
C ALA A 43 -4.59 -13.75 -0.37
N ARG A 44 -5.23 -12.57 -0.32
CA ARG A 44 -6.46 -12.26 -1.08
C ARG A 44 -6.21 -12.04 -2.57
N LEU A 45 -5.04 -11.54 -2.93
CA LEU A 45 -4.63 -11.29 -4.32
C LEU A 45 -4.05 -12.54 -5.01
N ALA A 46 -3.44 -13.44 -4.25
CA ALA A 46 -2.76 -14.63 -4.75
C ALA A 46 -3.61 -15.54 -5.65
N PRO A 47 -4.91 -15.85 -5.35
CA PRO A 47 -5.74 -16.69 -6.21
C PRO A 47 -5.94 -16.14 -7.63
N ARG A 48 -5.70 -14.84 -7.83
CA ARG A 48 -5.79 -14.16 -9.13
C ARG A 48 -4.42 -13.89 -9.75
N GLN A 49 -3.35 -14.42 -9.17
CA GLN A 49 -1.96 -14.20 -9.58
C GLN A 49 -1.56 -12.72 -9.62
N LEU A 50 -2.17 -11.92 -8.74
CA LEU A 50 -1.88 -10.51 -8.59
C LEU A 50 -0.98 -10.29 -7.38
N SER A 51 0.02 -9.43 -7.58
CA SER A 51 0.77 -8.81 -6.49
C SER A 51 0.10 -7.49 -6.07
N GLU A 52 0.46 -6.98 -4.90
CA GLU A 52 0.02 -5.67 -4.44
C GLU A 52 0.34 -4.57 -5.47
N GLY A 53 1.55 -4.56 -6.03
CA GLY A 53 1.93 -3.60 -7.07
C GLY A 53 1.05 -3.67 -8.31
N LYS A 54 0.68 -4.87 -8.79
CA LYS A 54 -0.28 -5.02 -9.90
C LYS A 54 -1.68 -4.51 -9.51
N PHE A 55 -2.13 -4.78 -8.29
CA PHE A 55 -3.39 -4.29 -7.77
C PHE A 55 -3.44 -2.77 -7.71
N VAL A 56 -2.39 -2.12 -7.21
CA VAL A 56 -2.28 -0.65 -7.18
C VAL A 56 -2.35 -0.07 -8.59
N LEU A 57 -1.69 -0.66 -9.58
CA LEU A 57 -1.76 -0.20 -10.96
C LEU A 57 -3.17 -0.35 -11.56
N LEU A 58 -3.86 -1.47 -11.30
CA LEU A 58 -5.24 -1.66 -11.72
C LEU A 58 -6.15 -0.58 -11.16
N PHE A 59 -5.96 -0.22 -9.88
CA PHE A 59 -6.70 0.83 -9.20
C PHE A 59 -6.43 2.20 -9.82
N LEU A 60 -5.15 2.58 -9.99
CA LEU A 60 -4.75 3.87 -10.58
C LEU A 60 -5.30 4.05 -12.00
N LEU A 61 -5.30 2.96 -12.79
CA LEU A 61 -5.78 2.98 -14.17
C LEU A 61 -7.32 2.96 -14.26
N HIS A 62 -8.01 2.46 -13.24
CA HIS A 62 -9.47 2.32 -13.27
C HIS A 62 -10.19 3.66 -13.37
N GLU A 63 -9.68 4.67 -12.68
CA GLU A 63 -10.24 6.03 -12.63
C GLU A 63 -9.81 6.90 -13.84
N GLN A 64 -8.95 6.36 -14.74
CA GLN A 64 -8.35 7.11 -15.84
C GLN A 64 -8.76 6.51 -17.20
N ALA A 65 -9.82 7.05 -17.78
CA ALA A 65 -10.35 6.56 -19.07
C ALA A 65 -9.31 6.63 -20.20
N ASP A 66 -8.51 7.70 -20.22
CA ASP A 66 -7.45 7.94 -21.22
C ASP A 66 -6.13 7.24 -20.88
N GLY A 67 -6.08 6.55 -19.72
CA GLY A 67 -4.90 5.87 -19.23
C GLY A 67 -3.86 6.80 -18.61
N LEU A 68 -2.73 6.21 -18.22
CA LEU A 68 -1.62 6.91 -17.57
C LEU A 68 -0.29 6.56 -18.25
N SER A 69 0.63 7.53 -18.31
CA SER A 69 2.00 7.26 -18.73
C SER A 69 2.74 6.44 -17.66
N PRO A 70 3.80 5.70 -18.02
CA PRO A 70 4.63 4.99 -17.03
C PRO A 70 5.22 5.89 -15.94
N HIS A 71 5.44 7.17 -16.24
CA HIS A 71 5.90 8.15 -15.26
C HIS A 71 4.82 8.45 -14.23
N GLN A 72 3.59 8.76 -14.69
CA GLN A 72 2.44 9.01 -13.80
C GLN A 72 2.12 7.78 -12.93
N LEU A 73 2.24 6.58 -13.50
CA LEU A 73 2.08 5.33 -12.74
C LEU A 73 3.15 5.16 -11.66
N ALA A 74 4.42 5.51 -11.97
CA ALA A 74 5.52 5.46 -11.00
C ALA A 74 5.29 6.42 -9.84
N ASP A 75 4.90 7.65 -10.15
CA ASP A 75 4.61 8.68 -9.16
C ASP A 75 3.39 8.30 -8.29
N GLY A 76 2.30 7.85 -8.93
CA GLY A 76 1.08 7.44 -8.23
C GLY A 76 1.25 6.20 -7.35
N ALA A 77 2.08 5.24 -7.79
CA ALA A 77 2.37 4.04 -7.02
C ALA A 77 3.54 4.19 -6.02
N GLY A 78 4.26 5.32 -6.05
CA GLY A 78 5.41 5.54 -5.16
C GLY A 78 6.60 4.59 -5.41
N VAL A 79 6.77 4.12 -6.66
CA VAL A 79 7.83 3.15 -7.03
C VAL A 79 8.69 3.66 -8.18
N THR A 80 9.77 2.94 -8.50
CA THR A 80 10.66 3.32 -9.62
C THR A 80 10.02 3.02 -10.98
N ARG A 81 10.47 3.73 -12.05
CA ARG A 81 10.05 3.43 -13.43
C ARG A 81 10.40 2.01 -13.86
N ALA A 82 11.53 1.47 -13.41
CA ALA A 82 11.92 0.09 -13.69
C ALA A 82 10.91 -0.91 -13.09
N THR A 83 10.46 -0.67 -11.85
CA THR A 83 9.41 -1.46 -11.21
C THR A 83 8.10 -1.40 -12.01
N ILE A 84 7.69 -0.20 -12.46
CA ILE A 84 6.48 -0.03 -13.30
C ILE A 84 6.57 -0.84 -14.57
N THR A 85 7.72 -0.85 -15.25
CA THR A 85 7.89 -1.63 -16.49
C THR A 85 7.54 -3.10 -16.24
N GLY A 86 8.11 -3.73 -15.23
CA GLY A 86 7.84 -5.13 -14.91
C GLY A 86 6.39 -5.40 -14.47
N LEU A 87 5.77 -4.47 -13.72
CA LEU A 87 4.37 -4.58 -13.31
C LEU A 87 3.42 -4.49 -14.51
N VAL A 88 3.65 -3.53 -15.42
CA VAL A 88 2.86 -3.37 -16.64
C VAL A 88 3.03 -4.56 -17.57
N ASP A 89 4.27 -5.06 -17.78
CA ASP A 89 4.52 -6.28 -18.56
C ASP A 89 3.72 -7.46 -18.01
N GLY A 90 3.66 -7.58 -16.68
CA GLY A 90 2.84 -8.58 -16.02
C GLY A 90 1.34 -8.40 -16.28
N LEU A 91 0.82 -7.18 -16.19
CA LEU A 91 -0.59 -6.89 -16.46
C LEU A 91 -0.99 -7.11 -17.93
N GLU A 92 -0.09 -6.78 -18.87
CA GLU A 92 -0.29 -7.05 -20.31
C GLU A 92 -0.32 -8.55 -20.57
N ARG A 93 0.63 -9.31 -20.04
CA ARG A 93 0.68 -10.77 -20.17
C ARG A 93 -0.59 -11.43 -19.61
N ASP A 94 -1.12 -10.91 -18.52
CA ASP A 94 -2.34 -11.40 -17.88
C ASP A 94 -3.62 -10.88 -18.60
N GLY A 95 -3.47 -10.01 -19.61
CA GLY A 95 -4.54 -9.44 -20.42
C GLY A 95 -5.38 -8.37 -19.70
N TYR A 96 -4.86 -7.73 -18.67
CA TYR A 96 -5.55 -6.69 -17.92
C TYR A 96 -5.25 -5.28 -18.41
N ALA A 97 -4.07 -5.04 -19.00
CA ALA A 97 -3.67 -3.74 -19.51
C ALA A 97 -3.12 -3.83 -20.93
N LEU A 98 -3.02 -2.67 -21.59
CA LEU A 98 -2.42 -2.50 -22.91
C LEU A 98 -1.56 -1.24 -22.91
N ARG A 99 -0.40 -1.29 -23.57
CA ARG A 99 0.37 -0.11 -23.94
C ARG A 99 -0.11 0.41 -25.28
N GLN A 100 -0.34 1.71 -25.36
CA GLN A 100 -0.72 2.40 -26.58
C GLN A 100 0.31 3.49 -26.86
N ALA A 101 0.79 3.53 -28.11
CA ALA A 101 1.59 4.66 -28.59
C ALA A 101 0.67 5.86 -28.86
N GLY A 102 1.12 7.06 -28.53
CA GLY A 102 0.37 8.27 -28.81
C GLY A 102 0.17 8.47 -30.32
N THR A 103 -1.00 8.98 -30.71
CA THR A 103 -1.35 9.24 -32.11
C THR A 103 -0.54 10.40 -32.70
N GLU A 104 -0.27 11.43 -31.92
CA GLU A 104 0.49 12.61 -32.34
C GLU A 104 2.01 12.44 -32.13
N ASP A 105 2.40 11.73 -31.08
CA ASP A 105 3.80 11.45 -30.75
C ASP A 105 3.94 9.98 -30.32
N ARG A 106 4.46 9.15 -31.23
CA ARG A 106 4.70 7.73 -31.01
C ARG A 106 5.67 7.41 -29.87
N ARG A 107 6.42 8.43 -29.37
CA ARG A 107 7.31 8.28 -28.22
C ARG A 107 6.56 8.32 -26.88
N LYS A 108 5.35 8.87 -26.89
CA LYS A 108 4.48 8.90 -25.70
C LYS A 108 3.75 7.57 -25.60
N ILE A 109 4.05 6.83 -24.56
CA ILE A 109 3.38 5.57 -24.24
C ILE A 109 2.35 5.85 -23.14
N THR A 110 1.12 5.39 -23.36
CA THR A 110 0.04 5.41 -22.38
C THR A 110 -0.37 3.97 -22.08
N VAL A 111 -0.63 3.66 -20.81
CA VAL A 111 -1.14 2.38 -20.35
C VAL A 111 -2.61 2.54 -20.04
N THR A 112 -3.45 1.67 -20.60
CA THR A 112 -4.90 1.64 -20.39
C THR A 112 -5.35 0.26 -19.93
N LEU A 113 -6.50 0.17 -19.27
CA LEU A 113 -7.11 -1.12 -18.93
C LEU A 113 -7.89 -1.68 -20.12
N THR A 114 -7.77 -2.99 -20.32
CA THR A 114 -8.70 -3.75 -21.17
C THR A 114 -10.09 -3.84 -20.52
N THR A 115 -11.11 -4.31 -21.23
CA THR A 115 -12.43 -4.63 -20.64
C THR A 115 -12.30 -5.61 -19.49
N LYS A 116 -11.45 -6.64 -19.63
CA LYS A 116 -11.12 -7.60 -18.58
C LYS A 116 -10.47 -6.91 -17.37
N GLY A 117 -9.53 -5.98 -17.63
CA GLY A 117 -8.85 -5.19 -16.60
C GLY A 117 -9.80 -4.30 -15.83
N LYS A 118 -10.70 -3.60 -16.50
CA LYS A 118 -11.72 -2.74 -15.88
C LYS A 118 -12.65 -3.54 -14.97
N SER A 119 -13.15 -4.67 -15.44
CA SER A 119 -14.00 -5.56 -14.64
C SER A 119 -13.26 -6.12 -13.43
N MET A 120 -11.98 -6.52 -13.59
CA MET A 120 -11.15 -7.01 -12.49
C MET A 120 -10.88 -5.90 -11.46
N ALA A 121 -10.52 -4.70 -11.90
CA ALA A 121 -10.25 -3.55 -11.03
C ALA A 121 -11.47 -3.20 -10.18
N ALA A 122 -12.66 -3.08 -10.78
CA ALA A 122 -13.90 -2.77 -10.07
C ALA A 122 -14.25 -3.83 -9.00
N LYS A 123 -14.11 -5.13 -9.36
CA LYS A 123 -14.35 -6.23 -8.44
C LYS A 123 -13.38 -6.22 -7.26
N LEU A 124 -12.08 -6.10 -7.54
CA LEU A 124 -11.04 -6.09 -6.53
C LEU A 124 -11.16 -4.88 -5.61
N PHE A 125 -11.49 -3.72 -6.16
CA PHE A 125 -11.69 -2.51 -5.36
C PHE A 125 -12.78 -2.72 -4.31
N LYS A 126 -13.94 -3.25 -4.74
CA LYS A 126 -15.04 -3.54 -3.81
C LYS A 126 -14.62 -4.56 -2.74
N GLU A 127 -14.08 -5.71 -3.15
CA GLU A 127 -13.67 -6.78 -2.22
C GLU A 127 -12.61 -6.28 -1.23
N HIS A 128 -11.66 -5.47 -1.70
CA HIS A 128 -10.58 -4.95 -0.87
C HIS A 128 -11.07 -3.89 0.11
N THR A 129 -11.97 -3.00 -0.34
CA THR A 129 -12.60 -1.99 0.51
C THR A 129 -13.45 -2.63 1.60
N ASP A 130 -14.25 -3.63 1.26
CA ASP A 130 -15.07 -4.37 2.22
C ASP A 130 -14.19 -5.08 3.27
N TRP A 131 -13.07 -5.69 2.83
CA TRP A 131 -12.12 -6.31 3.72
C TRP A 131 -11.44 -5.30 4.65
N ILE A 132 -10.92 -4.18 4.12
CA ILE A 132 -10.32 -3.12 4.95
C ILE A 132 -11.33 -2.62 5.98
N ALA A 133 -12.58 -2.37 5.58
CA ALA A 133 -13.63 -1.96 6.50
C ALA A 133 -13.84 -2.98 7.63
N SER A 134 -13.73 -4.27 7.33
CA SER A 134 -13.88 -5.34 8.33
C SER A 134 -12.77 -5.35 9.38
N LEU A 135 -11.54 -4.91 9.04
CA LEU A 135 -10.43 -4.81 10.00
C LEU A 135 -10.75 -3.84 11.15
N PHE A 136 -11.55 -2.83 10.86
CA PHE A 136 -11.92 -1.78 11.82
C PHE A 136 -13.39 -1.90 12.28
N GLY A 137 -14.04 -3.04 12.00
CA GLY A 137 -15.46 -3.24 12.28
C GLY A 137 -15.82 -3.19 13.77
N ASN A 138 -14.87 -3.53 14.65
CA ASN A 138 -15.05 -3.50 16.11
C ASN A 138 -14.76 -2.13 16.74
N LEU A 139 -14.34 -1.13 15.95
CA LEU A 139 -14.08 0.22 16.41
C LEU A 139 -15.25 1.13 16.07
N ASN A 140 -15.73 1.87 17.07
CA ASN A 140 -16.70 2.94 16.84
C ASN A 140 -16.05 4.19 16.20
N ALA A 141 -16.84 5.21 15.85
CA ALA A 141 -16.31 6.41 15.20
C ALA A 141 -15.31 7.20 16.07
N PRO A 142 -15.55 7.43 17.38
CA PRO A 142 -14.56 8.01 18.29
C PRO A 142 -13.25 7.22 18.35
N ASP A 143 -13.29 5.89 18.47
CA ASP A 143 -12.10 5.04 18.52
C ASP A 143 -11.26 5.18 17.25
N LYS A 144 -11.91 5.19 16.07
CA LYS A 144 -11.24 5.39 14.77
C LYS A 144 -10.57 6.76 14.68
N ALA A 145 -11.23 7.82 15.16
CA ALA A 145 -10.67 9.16 15.19
C ALA A 145 -9.45 9.23 16.11
N GLN A 146 -9.54 8.67 17.32
CA GLN A 146 -8.45 8.63 18.28
C GLN A 146 -7.26 7.82 17.74
N LEU A 147 -7.50 6.64 17.16
CA LEU A 147 -6.46 5.83 16.53
C LEU A 147 -5.75 6.60 15.43
N SER A 148 -6.50 7.27 14.54
CA SER A 148 -5.92 8.08 13.47
C SER A 148 -5.02 9.20 14.00
N GLU A 149 -5.45 9.89 15.06
CA GLU A 149 -4.65 10.95 15.70
C GLU A 149 -3.36 10.39 16.31
N LEU A 150 -3.44 9.27 17.04
CA LEU A 150 -2.28 8.63 17.65
C LEU A 150 -1.27 8.16 16.59
N LEU A 151 -1.74 7.53 15.52
CA LEU A 151 -0.88 7.11 14.40
C LEU A 151 -0.19 8.31 13.73
N ALA A 152 -0.91 9.43 13.54
CA ALA A 152 -0.33 10.66 12.98
C ALA A 152 0.77 11.22 13.88
N ARG A 153 0.59 11.23 15.20
CA ARG A 153 1.60 11.66 16.16
C ARG A 153 2.85 10.78 16.09
N VAL A 154 2.69 9.46 16.04
CA VAL A 154 3.82 8.52 15.87
C VAL A 154 4.53 8.73 14.54
N TRP A 155 3.75 8.91 13.44
CA TRP A 155 4.30 9.21 12.11
C TRP A 155 5.20 10.45 12.13
N HIS A 156 4.76 11.54 12.73
CA HIS A 156 5.55 12.77 12.85
C HIS A 156 6.84 12.59 13.68
N GLY A 157 6.88 11.60 14.55
CA GLY A 157 8.10 11.20 15.27
C GLY A 157 9.14 10.49 14.40
N THR A 158 8.77 9.99 13.21
CA THR A 158 9.69 9.32 12.29
C THR A 158 10.53 10.32 11.47
N GLY A 159 11.67 9.87 10.95
CA GLY A 159 12.49 10.69 10.03
C GLY A 159 11.74 11.09 8.77
N THR A 160 10.96 10.15 8.21
CA THR A 160 10.15 10.35 7.00
C THR A 160 9.01 11.35 7.25
N GLY A 161 8.30 11.23 8.37
CA GLY A 161 7.23 12.15 8.74
C GLY A 161 7.73 13.58 8.94
N ARG A 162 8.87 13.75 9.62
CA ARG A 162 9.53 15.07 9.75
C ARG A 162 9.96 15.67 8.42
N ALA A 163 10.44 14.86 7.48
CA ALA A 163 10.81 15.31 6.15
C ALA A 163 9.58 15.76 5.32
N ALA A 164 8.46 15.05 5.44
CA ALA A 164 7.21 15.41 4.77
C ALA A 164 6.65 16.77 5.24
N LEU A 165 6.66 17.03 6.56
CA LEU A 165 6.24 18.32 7.11
C LEU A 165 7.04 19.50 6.55
N ARG A 166 8.37 19.34 6.40
CA ARG A 166 9.24 20.39 5.82
C ARG A 166 8.94 20.67 4.35
N LYS A 167 8.45 19.68 3.59
CA LYS A 167 8.06 19.85 2.17
C LYS A 167 6.71 20.53 2.01
N GLY A 168 5.77 20.30 2.91
CA GLY A 168 4.44 20.92 2.89
C GLY A 168 4.41 22.39 3.34
N GLN A 169 5.51 22.89 3.93
CA GLN A 169 5.66 24.30 4.38
C GLN A 169 6.38 25.19 3.34
N ARG A 170 6.74 24.66 2.17
CA ARG A 170 7.32 25.39 1.04
C ARG A 170 6.33 25.53 -0.10
#